data_dc62735e8861a5bce93dfb5a2be1bf4c
#
_entry.id   dc62735e8861a5bce93dfb5a2be1bf4c
#
_cell.length_a   1.000
_cell.length_b   1.000
_cell.length_c   1.000
_cell.angle_alpha   90.00
_cell.angle_beta   90.00
_cell.angle_gamma   90.00
#
_symmetry.space_group_name_H-M   'P 1'
#
loop_
_entity.id
_entity.type
_entity.pdbx_description
1 polymer ?
#
loop_
_entity_poly.entity_id
_entity_poly.type
_entity_poly.pdbx_seq_one_letter_code
_entity_poly.pdbx_strand_id
1 'polypeptide(L)'
;MSKVDKKLLKNTFFGLKKDNKYSILLTIWEALEQTRSNRKDKGEYMKAFLILEDGTVFEGKSIGTTRDMISEIVFNTSMTGYLEVLTDPSYAGQAVVMTYPLIGNYGITPYMESKKAWPDGYIVRELSRMPSNFRCNGTIQDFLAAQDIPGIEGVDTRALTKILREKGTMNGMITTNENYNLDEIIPKLKAYTVGDVVSKVTCDEKHVFPGEKFKVALMDFGAKNNISKSLIQRGCEVTVYPADTKAEEIIKSNPDGIMLSNGPGDPETCVSIIEEIRKLSETDIPIFAICLGHQLMALAYGAKTYKLKYGHRGGNHPVKDLSTGRVYISSQNHGYAVDYNTMDKNVAEEAFINVNDGTNEGLN
;
A
#
# COMPACT_ATOMS: atom_id res chain seq x y z
N MET A 1 -37.92 -0.79 -4.30
CA MET A 1 -39.04 -1.69 -4.63
C MET A 1 -40.32 -1.13 -4.04
N SER A 2 -41.36 -0.95 -4.85
CA SER A 2 -42.64 -0.37 -4.43
C SER A 2 -43.45 -1.36 -3.58
N LYS A 3 -44.45 -0.84 -2.82
CA LYS A 3 -45.40 -1.70 -2.05
C LYS A 3 -46.11 -2.74 -2.93
N VAL A 4 -46.21 -2.52 -4.22
CA VAL A 4 -46.84 -3.40 -5.22
C VAL A 4 -45.96 -4.65 -5.46
N ASP A 5 -44.63 -4.48 -5.53
CA ASP A 5 -43.71 -5.61 -5.77
C ASP A 5 -43.67 -6.62 -4.62
N LYS A 6 -43.83 -6.12 -3.36
CA LYS A 6 -43.89 -7.00 -2.17
C LYS A 6 -45.12 -7.89 -2.13
N LYS A 7 -46.25 -7.43 -2.69
CA LYS A 7 -47.51 -8.19 -2.71
C LYS A 7 -47.51 -9.26 -3.83
N LEU A 8 -46.85 -8.96 -4.96
CA LEU A 8 -46.70 -9.93 -6.06
C LEU A 8 -45.77 -11.08 -5.63
N LEU A 9 -44.63 -10.78 -5.02
CA LEU A 9 -43.68 -11.80 -4.52
C LEU A 9 -44.31 -12.71 -3.45
N LYS A 10 -45.05 -12.15 -2.47
CA LYS A 10 -45.74 -12.96 -1.47
C LYS A 10 -46.79 -13.90 -2.12
N ASN A 11 -47.56 -13.43 -3.08
CA ASN A 11 -48.57 -14.24 -3.72
C ASN A 11 -48.00 -15.32 -4.66
N THR A 12 -46.83 -15.11 -5.24
CA THR A 12 -46.15 -16.09 -6.11
C THR A 12 -45.51 -17.23 -5.30
N PHE A 13 -45.09 -16.96 -4.06
CA PHE A 13 -44.43 -17.95 -3.20
C PHE A 13 -45.37 -18.73 -2.29
N PHE A 14 -46.59 -18.25 -2.02
CA PHE A 14 -47.55 -18.95 -1.15
C PHE A 14 -48.27 -20.14 -1.85
N GLY A 15 -48.11 -20.29 -3.16
CA GLY A 15 -48.74 -21.38 -3.94
C GLY A 15 -47.87 -22.63 -4.15
N LEU A 16 -46.64 -22.65 -3.68
CA LEU A 16 -45.68 -23.74 -3.90
C LEU A 16 -45.60 -24.64 -2.66
N LYS A 17 -45.94 -25.94 -2.86
CA LYS A 17 -45.87 -26.97 -1.81
C LYS A 17 -44.48 -27.10 -1.19
N LYS A 18 -44.48 -27.40 0.13
CA LYS A 18 -43.31 -27.56 1.01
C LYS A 18 -42.24 -28.52 0.48
N ASP A 19 -41.32 -28.05 -0.32
CA ASP A 19 -40.06 -28.72 -0.56
C ASP A 19 -38.92 -28.01 0.20
N ASN A 20 -38.09 -28.82 0.86
CA ASN A 20 -37.08 -28.37 1.86
C ASN A 20 -36.08 -27.31 1.34
N LYS A 21 -35.87 -27.20 0.02
CA LYS A 21 -35.00 -26.21 -0.63
C LYS A 21 -35.53 -24.76 -0.55
N TYR A 22 -36.85 -24.59 -0.64
CA TYR A 22 -37.47 -23.26 -0.60
C TYR A 22 -37.56 -22.69 0.82
N SER A 23 -37.66 -23.58 1.83
CA SER A 23 -37.60 -23.18 3.23
C SER A 23 -36.23 -22.55 3.59
N ILE A 24 -35.13 -23.12 3.08
CA ILE A 24 -33.78 -22.59 3.31
C ILE A 24 -33.63 -21.23 2.62
N LEU A 25 -34.09 -21.06 1.40
CA LEU A 25 -34.02 -19.79 0.67
C LEU A 25 -34.88 -18.69 1.35
N LEU A 26 -36.02 -19.05 1.90
CA LEU A 26 -36.88 -18.12 2.65
C LEU A 26 -36.19 -17.68 3.96
N THR A 27 -35.60 -18.62 4.69
CA THR A 27 -34.86 -18.34 5.93
C THR A 27 -33.63 -17.47 5.64
N ILE A 28 -32.91 -17.73 4.56
CA ILE A 28 -31.78 -16.90 4.11
C ILE A 28 -32.27 -15.49 3.71
N TRP A 29 -33.38 -15.41 3.00
CA TRP A 29 -33.96 -14.12 2.61
C TRP A 29 -34.46 -13.31 3.82
N GLU A 30 -35.14 -13.96 4.80
CA GLU A 30 -35.57 -13.34 6.07
C GLU A 30 -34.37 -12.89 6.91
N ALA A 31 -33.32 -13.69 7.00
CA ALA A 31 -32.06 -13.32 7.65
C ALA A 31 -31.38 -12.13 6.98
N LEU A 32 -31.40 -12.09 5.63
CA LEU A 32 -30.88 -10.96 4.85
C LEU A 32 -31.75 -9.70 5.01
N GLU A 33 -33.09 -9.83 5.07
CA GLU A 33 -33.99 -8.70 5.34
C GLU A 33 -33.84 -8.19 6.80
N GLN A 34 -33.68 -9.10 7.78
CA GLN A 34 -33.43 -8.75 9.17
C GLN A 34 -32.09 -8.01 9.32
N THR A 35 -31.06 -8.50 8.63
CA THR A 35 -29.75 -7.83 8.57
C THR A 35 -29.84 -6.48 7.86
N ARG A 36 -30.66 -6.37 6.84
CA ARG A 36 -30.94 -5.13 6.10
C ARG A 36 -31.76 -4.12 6.91
N SER A 37 -32.74 -4.62 7.71
CA SER A 37 -33.54 -3.79 8.63
C SER A 37 -32.68 -3.26 9.78
N ASN A 38 -31.87 -4.11 10.39
CA ASN A 38 -30.95 -3.71 11.48
C ASN A 38 -29.86 -2.73 11.01
N ARG A 39 -29.53 -2.71 9.68
CA ARG A 39 -28.64 -1.71 9.08
C ARG A 39 -29.35 -0.40 8.74
N LYS A 40 -30.69 -0.40 8.53
CA LYS A 40 -31.44 0.83 8.26
C LYS A 40 -31.72 1.67 9.52
N ASP A 41 -31.71 1.06 10.69
CA ASP A 41 -32.00 1.76 11.95
C ASP A 41 -30.76 2.31 12.69
N LYS A 42 -29.56 2.22 12.07
CA LYS A 42 -28.33 2.88 12.58
C LYS A 42 -27.70 3.75 11.48
N GLY A 43 -28.43 4.69 10.97
CA GLY A 43 -28.04 5.50 9.84
C GLY A 43 -27.62 6.93 10.15
N GLU A 44 -27.00 7.23 11.29
CA GLU A 44 -26.16 8.41 11.39
C GLU A 44 -24.72 8.01 11.05
N TYR A 45 -24.33 8.27 9.80
CA TYR A 45 -22.93 8.16 9.41
C TYR A 45 -22.16 9.25 10.15
N MET A 46 -21.13 8.86 10.90
CA MET A 46 -20.23 9.80 11.53
C MET A 46 -19.50 10.59 10.45
N LYS A 47 -19.54 11.90 10.53
CA LYS A 47 -18.77 12.78 9.66
C LYS A 47 -17.29 12.59 9.90
N ALA A 48 -16.50 12.77 8.85
CA ALA A 48 -15.07 12.88 8.94
C ALA A 48 -14.57 14.02 8.05
N PHE A 49 -13.43 14.55 8.40
CA PHE A 49 -12.78 15.65 7.70
C PHE A 49 -11.36 15.27 7.38
N LEU A 50 -10.97 15.46 6.11
CA LEU A 50 -9.59 15.46 5.68
C LEU A 50 -9.13 16.92 5.59
N ILE A 51 -8.18 17.29 6.45
CA ILE A 51 -7.60 18.63 6.53
C ILE A 51 -6.18 18.56 5.99
N LEU A 52 -5.85 19.34 4.98
CA LEU A 52 -4.52 19.45 4.40
C LEU A 52 -3.73 20.59 5.03
N GLU A 53 -2.40 20.53 4.99
CA GLU A 53 -1.51 21.53 5.56
C GLU A 53 -1.63 22.93 4.91
N ASP A 54 -2.23 23.02 3.73
CA ASP A 54 -2.53 24.28 3.05
C ASP A 54 -3.88 24.89 3.48
N GLY A 55 -4.59 24.25 4.42
CA GLY A 55 -5.89 24.67 4.92
C GLY A 55 -7.07 24.15 4.12
N THR A 56 -6.86 23.40 3.04
CA THR A 56 -7.96 22.77 2.29
C THR A 56 -8.62 21.69 3.13
N VAL A 57 -9.96 21.69 3.17
CA VAL A 57 -10.75 20.70 3.91
C VAL A 57 -11.70 19.97 2.98
N PHE A 58 -11.73 18.65 3.10
CA PHE A 58 -12.74 17.80 2.47
C PHE A 58 -13.60 17.16 3.56
N GLU A 59 -14.92 17.32 3.44
CA GLU A 59 -15.89 16.63 4.30
C GLU A 59 -16.30 15.31 3.64
N GLY A 60 -16.51 14.29 4.46
CA GLY A 60 -16.96 12.98 4.04
C GLY A 60 -17.54 12.17 5.22
N LYS A 61 -17.55 10.87 5.09
CA LYS A 61 -18.03 9.94 6.10
C LYS A 61 -16.87 9.12 6.64
N SER A 62 -16.84 8.93 7.95
CA SER A 62 -15.85 8.07 8.59
C SER A 62 -16.04 6.61 8.16
N ILE A 63 -14.92 5.97 7.83
CA ILE A 63 -14.78 4.53 7.63
C ILE A 63 -13.61 4.02 8.47
N GLY A 64 -13.66 2.76 8.90
CA GLY A 64 -12.64 2.21 9.80
C GLY A 64 -12.78 2.73 11.23
N THR A 65 -11.67 3.15 11.84
CA THR A 65 -11.67 3.71 13.20
C THR A 65 -11.91 5.23 13.21
N THR A 66 -12.25 5.77 14.38
CA THR A 66 -12.56 7.20 14.56
C THR A 66 -11.42 8.01 15.19
N ARG A 67 -10.26 7.38 15.43
CA ARG A 67 -9.09 8.11 15.95
C ARG A 67 -8.59 9.16 14.96
N ASP A 68 -8.05 10.23 15.49
CA ASP A 68 -7.33 11.21 14.68
C ASP A 68 -6.03 10.62 14.12
N MET A 69 -5.67 11.01 12.90
CA MET A 69 -4.45 10.57 12.22
C MET A 69 -3.81 11.76 11.49
N ILE A 70 -2.51 11.92 11.65
CA ILE A 70 -1.68 12.84 10.85
C ILE A 70 -0.68 12.01 10.05
N SER A 71 -0.58 12.27 8.74
CA SER A 71 0.34 11.56 7.86
C SER A 71 0.57 12.32 6.55
N GLU A 72 1.57 11.89 5.77
CA GLU A 72 1.73 12.35 4.39
C GLU A 72 0.61 11.80 3.51
N ILE A 73 -0.09 12.67 2.78
CA ILE A 73 -1.18 12.28 1.88
C ILE A 73 -0.61 11.99 0.50
N VAL A 74 -0.77 10.75 0.06
CA VAL A 74 -0.33 10.28 -1.26
C VAL A 74 -1.49 9.70 -2.05
N PHE A 75 -1.37 9.59 -3.37
CA PHE A 75 -2.45 9.00 -4.19
C PHE A 75 -1.95 7.84 -5.04
N ASN A 76 -2.80 6.84 -5.25
CA ASN A 76 -2.57 5.72 -6.13
C ASN A 76 -3.61 5.71 -7.26
N THR A 77 -3.14 5.53 -8.49
CA THR A 77 -3.97 5.61 -9.71
C THR A 77 -4.46 4.26 -10.22
N SER A 78 -4.17 3.17 -9.52
CA SER A 78 -4.63 1.83 -9.91
C SER A 78 -6.15 1.71 -9.84
N MET A 79 -6.73 1.07 -10.84
CA MET A 79 -8.18 0.78 -10.89
C MET A 79 -8.56 -0.44 -10.03
N THR A 80 -7.61 -1.32 -9.77
CA THR A 80 -7.76 -2.55 -8.98
C THR A 80 -6.56 -2.70 -8.04
N GLY A 81 -6.54 -3.74 -7.20
CA GLY A 81 -5.38 -3.99 -6.33
C GLY A 81 -5.40 -3.17 -5.05
N TYR A 82 -6.56 -2.72 -4.62
CA TYR A 82 -6.65 -1.94 -3.38
C TYR A 82 -6.24 -2.72 -2.13
N LEU A 83 -6.37 -4.05 -2.15
CA LEU A 83 -5.94 -4.89 -1.04
C LEU A 83 -4.42 -5.00 -0.99
N GLU A 84 -3.78 -5.12 -2.15
CA GLU A 84 -2.33 -5.05 -2.31
C GLU A 84 -1.80 -3.69 -1.81
N VAL A 85 -2.47 -2.58 -2.13
CA VAL A 85 -2.13 -1.24 -1.61
C VAL A 85 -2.25 -1.20 -0.09
N LEU A 86 -3.37 -1.69 0.47
CA LEU A 86 -3.60 -1.70 1.91
C LEU A 86 -2.57 -2.55 2.68
N THR A 87 -2.06 -3.61 2.07
CA THR A 87 -1.14 -4.55 2.73
C THR A 87 0.32 -4.41 2.30
N ASP A 88 0.66 -3.40 1.49
CA ASP A 88 2.03 -3.07 1.11
C ASP A 88 2.73 -2.27 2.21
N PRO A 89 3.79 -2.81 2.85
CA PRO A 89 4.54 -2.11 3.90
C PRO A 89 5.13 -0.76 3.43
N SER A 90 5.34 -0.58 2.13
CA SER A 90 5.86 0.69 1.57
C SER A 90 4.92 1.89 1.79
N TYR A 91 3.67 1.67 2.22
CA TYR A 91 2.76 2.75 2.60
C TYR A 91 2.78 3.10 4.10
N ALA A 92 3.64 2.48 4.91
CA ALA A 92 3.79 2.88 6.31
C ALA A 92 4.23 4.36 6.42
N GLY A 93 3.55 5.13 7.27
CA GLY A 93 3.77 6.57 7.39
C GLY A 93 3.05 7.41 6.32
N GLN A 94 2.12 6.82 5.55
CA GLN A 94 1.37 7.52 4.51
C GLN A 94 -0.14 7.21 4.61
N ALA A 95 -0.98 8.22 4.32
CA ALA A 95 -2.40 8.02 4.08
C ALA A 95 -2.68 8.01 2.57
N VAL A 96 -3.37 6.97 2.10
CA VAL A 96 -3.49 6.68 0.67
C VAL A 96 -4.85 7.10 0.12
N VAL A 97 -4.83 7.93 -0.91
CA VAL A 97 -5.99 8.29 -1.74
C VAL A 97 -6.09 7.30 -2.90
N MET A 98 -7.17 6.54 -2.96
CA MET A 98 -7.48 5.76 -4.16
C MET A 98 -8.23 6.63 -5.16
N THR A 99 -7.63 6.87 -6.33
CA THR A 99 -8.24 7.77 -7.32
C THR A 99 -9.40 7.13 -8.09
N TYR A 100 -9.44 5.78 -8.13
CA TYR A 100 -10.56 5.07 -8.76
C TYR A 100 -11.86 5.28 -7.96
N PRO A 101 -12.99 5.58 -8.62
CA PRO A 101 -14.19 6.07 -7.94
C PRO A 101 -14.82 5.06 -6.98
N LEU A 102 -14.82 3.77 -7.29
CA LEU A 102 -15.43 2.72 -6.49
C LEU A 102 -14.38 1.72 -5.99
N ILE A 103 -14.22 1.63 -4.69
CA ILE A 103 -13.26 0.74 -4.03
C ILE A 103 -14.01 -0.31 -3.19
N GLY A 104 -13.44 -1.50 -3.04
CA GLY A 104 -14.01 -2.55 -2.19
C GLY A 104 -14.96 -3.52 -2.90
N ASN A 105 -15.05 -3.49 -4.22
CA ASN A 105 -15.99 -4.29 -5.01
C ASN A 105 -15.77 -5.81 -4.90
N TYR A 106 -14.55 -6.29 -4.62
CA TYR A 106 -14.27 -7.70 -4.36
C TYR A 106 -14.01 -8.04 -2.87
N GLY A 107 -14.13 -7.04 -1.98
CA GLY A 107 -13.95 -7.19 -0.53
C GLY A 107 -12.52 -7.52 -0.13
N ILE A 108 -12.38 -8.14 1.05
CA ILE A 108 -11.10 -8.63 1.55
C ILE A 108 -10.95 -10.09 1.14
N THR A 109 -9.80 -10.43 0.57
CA THR A 109 -9.46 -11.78 0.10
C THR A 109 -8.17 -12.27 0.78
N PRO A 110 -7.84 -13.57 0.72
CA PRO A 110 -6.60 -14.08 1.34
C PRO A 110 -5.31 -13.65 0.62
N TYR A 111 -5.40 -12.92 -0.48
CA TYR A 111 -4.23 -12.45 -1.24
C TYR A 111 -3.76 -11.10 -0.70
N MET A 112 -2.83 -11.14 0.24
CA MET A 112 -2.25 -9.99 0.89
C MET A 112 -0.74 -9.97 0.70
N GLU A 113 -0.16 -8.78 0.56
CA GLU A 113 1.29 -8.59 0.45
C GLU A 113 2.00 -8.65 1.81
N SER A 114 1.24 -8.56 2.91
CA SER A 114 1.72 -8.77 4.28
C SER A 114 0.57 -9.18 5.21
N LYS A 115 0.88 -9.40 6.50
CA LYS A 115 -0.10 -9.89 7.50
C LYS A 115 -1.11 -8.83 7.97
N LYS A 116 -0.85 -7.53 7.72
CA LYS A 116 -1.68 -6.41 8.21
C LYS A 116 -1.78 -5.29 7.18
N ALA A 117 -2.63 -4.31 7.44
CA ALA A 117 -2.63 -3.06 6.70
C ALA A 117 -1.55 -2.11 7.24
N TRP A 118 -0.96 -1.31 6.36
CA TRP A 118 0.15 -0.43 6.68
C TRP A 118 -0.11 1.07 6.51
N PRO A 119 -0.99 1.52 5.58
CA PRO A 119 -1.32 2.93 5.50
C PRO A 119 -1.84 3.46 6.83
N ASP A 120 -1.43 4.67 7.21
CA ASP A 120 -1.91 5.35 8.40
C ASP A 120 -3.38 5.79 8.27
N GLY A 121 -3.84 6.00 7.03
CA GLY A 121 -5.21 6.37 6.70
C GLY A 121 -5.60 5.99 5.28
N TYR A 122 -6.92 5.93 5.03
CA TYR A 122 -7.46 5.50 3.75
C TYR A 122 -8.55 6.46 3.24
N ILE A 123 -8.39 6.96 2.02
CA ILE A 123 -9.22 8.03 1.46
C ILE A 123 -9.80 7.55 0.14
N VAL A 124 -11.14 7.54 0.03
CA VAL A 124 -11.85 7.03 -1.14
C VAL A 124 -13.02 7.94 -1.54
N ARG A 125 -13.41 7.86 -2.81
CA ARG A 125 -14.64 8.49 -3.29
C ARG A 125 -15.85 7.72 -2.80
N GLU A 126 -15.88 6.41 -2.99
CA GLU A 126 -17.00 5.54 -2.61
C GLU A 126 -16.52 4.14 -2.27
N LEU A 127 -17.05 3.56 -1.19
CA LEU A 127 -16.88 2.14 -0.86
C LEU A 127 -18.05 1.31 -1.38
N SER A 128 -17.74 0.16 -1.96
CA SER A 128 -18.74 -0.84 -2.32
C SER A 128 -19.48 -1.33 -1.07
N ARG A 129 -20.80 -1.18 -1.08
CA ARG A 129 -21.66 -1.62 0.02
C ARG A 129 -21.83 -3.13 0.09
N MET A 130 -21.64 -3.81 -1.04
CA MET A 130 -21.84 -5.25 -1.17
C MET A 130 -20.71 -5.81 -2.04
N PRO A 131 -19.60 -6.19 -1.44
CA PRO A 131 -18.53 -6.88 -2.16
C PRO A 131 -19.05 -8.16 -2.82
N SER A 132 -18.65 -8.41 -4.06
CA SER A 132 -19.06 -9.58 -4.83
C SER A 132 -17.84 -10.32 -5.37
N ASN A 133 -17.34 -11.27 -4.59
CA ASN A 133 -16.26 -12.18 -4.99
C ASN A 133 -16.39 -13.47 -4.18
N PHE A 134 -16.19 -14.62 -4.81
CA PHE A 134 -16.29 -15.93 -4.13
C PHE A 134 -15.24 -16.14 -3.03
N ARG A 135 -14.16 -15.34 -3.02
CA ARG A 135 -13.10 -15.35 -2.00
C ARG A 135 -13.25 -14.24 -0.97
N CYS A 136 -14.34 -13.49 -1.00
CA CYS A 136 -14.56 -12.37 -0.08
C CYS A 136 -14.78 -12.86 1.35
N ASN A 137 -13.92 -12.45 2.26
CA ASN A 137 -13.99 -12.79 3.70
C ASN A 137 -14.50 -11.61 4.56
N GLY A 138 -14.70 -10.42 3.98
CA GLY A 138 -15.14 -9.24 4.72
C GLY A 138 -15.13 -7.97 3.89
N THR A 139 -15.53 -6.87 4.51
CA THR A 139 -15.52 -5.54 3.88
C THR A 139 -14.23 -4.79 4.19
N ILE A 140 -13.91 -3.77 3.38
CA ILE A 140 -12.78 -2.86 3.68
C ILE A 140 -13.03 -2.12 4.98
N GLN A 141 -14.27 -1.67 5.24
CA GLN A 141 -14.61 -0.95 6.45
C GLN A 141 -14.31 -1.78 7.72
N ASP A 142 -14.73 -3.05 7.73
CA ASP A 142 -14.47 -3.95 8.86
C ASP A 142 -12.96 -4.23 9.01
N PHE A 143 -12.25 -4.37 7.88
CA PHE A 143 -10.81 -4.60 7.87
C PHE A 143 -10.04 -3.40 8.43
N LEU A 144 -10.36 -2.18 7.98
CA LEU A 144 -9.73 -0.95 8.50
C LEU A 144 -10.00 -0.78 9.99
N ALA A 145 -11.24 -1.02 10.44
CA ALA A 145 -11.61 -0.94 11.86
C ALA A 145 -10.84 -1.97 12.71
N ALA A 146 -10.70 -3.21 12.23
CA ALA A 146 -9.95 -4.25 12.92
C ALA A 146 -8.44 -3.96 12.99
N GLN A 147 -7.91 -3.14 12.10
CA GLN A 147 -6.49 -2.72 12.04
C GLN A 147 -6.25 -1.34 12.68
N ASP A 148 -7.26 -0.74 13.30
CA ASP A 148 -7.22 0.61 13.88
C ASP A 148 -6.79 1.70 12.87
N ILE A 149 -7.23 1.59 11.61
CA ILE A 149 -6.93 2.56 10.56
C ILE A 149 -8.14 3.46 10.33
N PRO A 150 -8.00 4.79 10.49
CA PRO A 150 -9.04 5.74 10.13
C PRO A 150 -9.11 5.91 8.61
N GLY A 151 -10.31 6.16 8.11
CA GLY A 151 -10.51 6.47 6.72
C GLY A 151 -11.71 7.37 6.49
N ILE A 152 -11.82 7.86 5.28
CA ILE A 152 -12.89 8.77 4.86
C ILE A 152 -13.39 8.39 3.47
N GLU A 153 -14.71 8.28 3.31
CA GLU A 153 -15.38 8.16 2.01
C GLU A 153 -16.19 9.40 1.68
N GLY A 154 -16.50 9.60 0.42
CA GLY A 154 -17.26 10.76 -0.07
C GLY A 154 -16.37 11.92 -0.53
N VAL A 155 -15.04 11.78 -0.40
CA VAL A 155 -14.08 12.79 -0.83
C VAL A 155 -14.07 12.93 -2.36
N ASP A 156 -13.97 14.16 -2.85
CA ASP A 156 -13.62 14.38 -4.26
C ASP A 156 -12.15 14.05 -4.49
N THR A 157 -11.88 12.76 -4.72
CA THR A 157 -10.51 12.26 -4.92
C THR A 157 -9.86 12.82 -6.18
N ARG A 158 -10.65 13.27 -7.17
CA ARG A 158 -10.13 13.93 -8.37
C ARG A 158 -9.61 15.34 -8.05
N ALA A 159 -10.37 16.13 -7.30
CA ALA A 159 -9.94 17.45 -6.85
C ALA A 159 -8.71 17.35 -5.93
N LEU A 160 -8.74 16.42 -4.97
CA LEU A 160 -7.60 16.15 -4.07
C LEU A 160 -6.34 15.76 -4.85
N THR A 161 -6.45 14.82 -5.80
CA THR A 161 -5.32 14.41 -6.65
C THR A 161 -4.76 15.57 -7.46
N LYS A 162 -5.62 16.48 -7.96
CA LYS A 162 -5.16 17.66 -8.68
C LYS A 162 -4.33 18.58 -7.79
N ILE A 163 -4.76 18.82 -6.55
CA ILE A 163 -4.01 19.61 -5.57
C ILE A 163 -2.63 18.98 -5.31
N LEU A 164 -2.59 17.66 -5.04
CA LEU A 164 -1.34 16.94 -4.79
C LEU A 164 -0.39 16.93 -6.00
N ARG A 165 -0.90 16.88 -7.22
CA ARG A 165 -0.08 16.99 -8.43
C ARG A 165 0.48 18.40 -8.64
N GLU A 166 -0.31 19.42 -8.35
CA GLU A 166 0.08 20.82 -8.55
C GLU A 166 1.03 21.32 -7.46
N LYS A 167 0.79 20.93 -6.19
CA LYS A 167 1.56 21.42 -5.03
C LYS A 167 2.60 20.44 -4.51
N GLY A 168 2.49 19.16 -4.83
CA GLY A 168 3.28 18.06 -4.28
C GLY A 168 2.48 17.27 -3.24
N THR A 169 3.03 16.14 -2.76
CA THR A 169 2.51 15.48 -1.56
C THR A 169 2.60 16.43 -0.38
N MET A 170 1.62 16.37 0.49
CA MET A 170 1.57 17.23 1.67
C MET A 170 0.99 16.47 2.87
N ASN A 171 1.26 16.98 4.05
CA ASN A 171 0.70 16.40 5.26
C ASN A 171 -0.79 16.73 5.39
N GLY A 172 -1.53 15.79 5.99
CA GLY A 172 -2.94 15.98 6.26
C GLY A 172 -3.38 15.22 7.50
N MET A 173 -4.55 15.59 8.00
CA MET A 173 -5.20 14.97 9.15
C MET A 173 -6.55 14.42 8.75
N ILE A 174 -6.85 13.18 9.15
CA ILE A 174 -8.23 12.68 9.18
C ILE A 174 -8.73 12.79 10.60
N THR A 175 -9.88 13.43 10.80
CA THR A 175 -10.52 13.60 12.11
C THR A 175 -12.04 13.45 12.00
N THR A 176 -12.67 12.97 13.07
CA THR A 176 -14.13 12.96 13.23
C THR A 176 -14.63 14.09 14.14
N ASN A 177 -13.73 14.92 14.65
CA ASN A 177 -14.07 16.08 15.46
C ASN A 177 -14.64 17.20 14.60
N GLU A 178 -15.94 17.47 14.70
CA GLU A 178 -16.60 18.56 13.96
C GLU A 178 -16.19 19.97 14.44
N ASN A 179 -15.64 20.06 15.65
CA ASN A 179 -15.19 21.32 16.25
C ASN A 179 -13.67 21.52 16.11
N TYR A 180 -13.09 21.07 14.97
CA TYR A 180 -11.66 21.25 14.71
C TYR A 180 -11.27 22.72 14.57
N ASN A 181 -10.04 23.07 14.95
CA ASN A 181 -9.48 24.40 14.82
C ASN A 181 -8.31 24.40 13.84
N LEU A 182 -8.45 25.06 12.70
CA LEU A 182 -7.42 25.11 11.67
C LEU A 182 -6.14 25.80 12.13
N ASP A 183 -6.26 26.85 12.98
CA ASP A 183 -5.09 27.58 13.50
C ASP A 183 -4.20 26.71 14.40
N GLU A 184 -4.77 25.67 14.99
CA GLU A 184 -4.03 24.70 15.80
C GLU A 184 -3.52 23.50 14.98
N ILE A 185 -4.28 23.07 13.96
CA ILE A 185 -3.97 21.88 13.17
C ILE A 185 -2.89 22.17 12.12
N ILE A 186 -3.01 23.27 11.37
CA ILE A 186 -2.09 23.58 10.26
C ILE A 186 -0.62 23.66 10.73
N PRO A 187 -0.27 24.30 11.85
CA PRO A 187 1.11 24.26 12.34
C PRO A 187 1.60 22.84 12.67
N LYS A 188 0.74 21.97 13.22
CA LYS A 188 1.09 20.58 13.52
C LYS A 188 1.33 19.77 12.23
N LEU A 189 0.50 19.98 11.20
CA LEU A 189 0.67 19.34 9.90
C LEU A 189 2.00 19.76 9.25
N LYS A 190 2.31 21.04 9.25
CA LYS A 190 3.56 21.56 8.67
C LYS A 190 4.82 21.08 9.40
N ALA A 191 4.71 20.81 10.69
CA ALA A 191 5.82 20.30 11.51
C ALA A 191 5.96 18.76 11.46
N TYR A 192 4.97 18.06 10.91
CA TYR A 192 5.00 16.61 10.88
C TYR A 192 6.04 16.07 9.89
N THR A 193 6.78 15.07 10.34
CA THR A 193 7.74 14.30 9.54
C THR A 193 7.54 12.82 9.77
N VAL A 194 7.69 12.01 8.74
CA VAL A 194 7.44 10.54 8.78
C VAL A 194 8.53 9.84 9.55
N GLY A 195 9.49 10.18 10.11
CA GLY A 195 10.50 9.50 10.92
C GLY A 195 10.97 8.13 10.37
N ASP A 196 11.58 7.34 11.23
CA ASP A 196 12.02 5.97 10.89
C ASP A 196 10.81 5.03 10.77
N VAL A 197 10.52 4.61 9.56
CA VAL A 197 9.44 3.67 9.25
C VAL A 197 9.95 2.29 8.86
N VAL A 198 11.22 2.15 8.46
CA VAL A 198 11.82 0.85 8.13
C VAL A 198 11.85 -0.04 9.36
N SER A 199 12.25 0.49 10.52
CA SER A 199 12.27 -0.25 11.80
C SER A 199 10.88 -0.76 12.22
N LYS A 200 9.79 -0.12 11.76
CA LYS A 200 8.41 -0.52 12.09
C LYS A 200 7.88 -1.64 11.21
N VAL A 201 8.46 -1.84 10.02
CA VAL A 201 7.95 -2.76 9.00
C VAL A 201 8.83 -4.00 8.81
N THR A 202 10.09 -3.96 9.18
CA THR A 202 11.01 -5.08 9.12
C THR A 202 10.58 -6.21 10.04
N CYS A 203 11.01 -7.43 9.77
CA CYS A 203 10.76 -8.57 10.65
C CYS A 203 11.53 -8.44 11.98
N ASP A 204 10.95 -8.98 13.05
CA ASP A 204 11.54 -8.93 14.38
C ASP A 204 12.74 -9.88 14.53
N GLU A 205 12.72 -11.00 13.80
CA GLU A 205 13.75 -12.04 13.85
C GLU A 205 13.97 -12.68 12.49
N LYS A 206 15.14 -13.28 12.34
CA LYS A 206 15.52 -14.05 11.15
C LYS A 206 14.68 -15.32 11.02
N HIS A 207 14.18 -15.59 9.80
CA HIS A 207 13.48 -16.84 9.50
C HIS A 207 13.88 -17.41 8.15
N VAL A 208 13.86 -18.76 8.07
CA VAL A 208 14.30 -19.49 6.90
C VAL A 208 13.14 -20.24 6.27
N PHE A 209 12.97 -20.06 4.96
CA PHE A 209 12.09 -20.87 4.13
C PHE A 209 12.96 -21.90 3.39
N PRO A 210 12.73 -23.22 3.59
CA PRO A 210 13.58 -24.25 3.01
C PRO A 210 13.47 -24.27 1.47
N GLY A 211 14.56 -24.63 0.83
CA GLY A 211 14.68 -24.86 -0.61
C GLY A 211 15.88 -25.71 -0.95
N GLU A 212 15.97 -26.18 -2.19
CA GLU A 212 17.00 -27.16 -2.60
C GLU A 212 17.99 -26.63 -3.65
N LYS A 213 17.76 -25.40 -4.18
CA LYS A 213 18.58 -24.86 -5.27
C LYS A 213 19.59 -23.83 -4.77
N PHE A 214 19.19 -22.57 -4.73
CA PHE A 214 20.06 -21.44 -4.37
C PHE A 214 19.69 -20.92 -3.00
N LYS A 215 20.67 -20.49 -2.24
CA LYS A 215 20.49 -19.81 -0.96
C LYS A 215 20.42 -18.31 -1.20
N VAL A 216 19.29 -17.70 -0.87
CA VAL A 216 19.09 -16.25 -1.03
C VAL A 216 18.94 -15.62 0.34
N ALA A 217 19.79 -14.63 0.61
CA ALA A 217 19.64 -13.76 1.77
C ALA A 217 18.74 -12.58 1.38
N LEU A 218 17.54 -12.49 1.97
CA LEU A 218 16.59 -11.41 1.76
C LEU A 218 16.68 -10.44 2.93
N MET A 219 17.15 -9.21 2.71
CA MET A 219 17.06 -8.12 3.69
C MET A 219 15.67 -7.48 3.64
N ASP A 220 14.99 -7.51 4.77
CA ASP A 220 13.61 -7.07 4.90
C ASP A 220 13.53 -5.61 5.34
N PHE A 221 13.29 -4.71 4.39
CA PHE A 221 12.99 -3.29 4.62
C PHE A 221 11.50 -2.97 4.61
N GLY A 222 10.66 -4.00 4.64
CA GLY A 222 9.22 -3.97 4.40
C GLY A 222 8.85 -4.81 3.17
N ALA A 223 9.39 -6.02 3.09
CA ALA A 223 9.25 -6.90 1.95
C ALA A 223 7.80 -7.32 1.72
N LYS A 224 7.33 -7.22 0.47
CA LYS A 224 6.08 -7.86 0.06
C LYS A 224 6.24 -9.36 0.05
N ASN A 225 5.21 -10.06 0.55
CA ASN A 225 5.18 -11.53 0.58
C ASN A 225 5.49 -12.19 -0.77
N ASN A 226 5.11 -11.55 -1.88
CA ASN A 226 5.33 -12.11 -3.20
C ASN A 226 6.80 -12.13 -3.62
N ILE A 227 7.68 -11.36 -2.99
CA ILE A 227 9.14 -11.43 -3.22
C ILE A 227 9.67 -12.78 -2.75
N SER A 228 9.50 -13.10 -1.46
CA SER A 228 9.93 -14.38 -0.90
C SER A 228 9.23 -15.57 -1.58
N LYS A 229 7.90 -15.49 -1.79
CA LYS A 229 7.13 -16.52 -2.50
C LYS A 229 7.68 -16.81 -3.91
N SER A 230 8.05 -15.77 -4.66
CA SER A 230 8.60 -15.93 -6.01
C SER A 230 9.95 -16.63 -6.02
N LEU A 231 10.80 -16.40 -5.03
CA LEU A 231 12.07 -17.08 -4.84
C LEU A 231 11.84 -18.56 -4.43
N ILE A 232 10.98 -18.79 -3.44
CA ILE A 232 10.62 -20.12 -2.95
C ILE A 232 10.02 -20.98 -4.08
N GLN A 233 9.11 -20.43 -4.90
CA GLN A 233 8.52 -21.14 -6.04
C GLN A 233 9.57 -21.56 -7.10
N ARG A 234 10.72 -20.89 -7.14
CA ARG A 234 11.86 -21.25 -8.00
C ARG A 234 12.80 -22.24 -7.35
N GLY A 235 12.47 -22.69 -6.13
CA GLY A 235 13.23 -23.69 -5.37
C GLY A 235 14.37 -23.11 -4.53
N CYS A 236 14.40 -21.78 -4.33
CA CYS A 236 15.42 -21.16 -3.48
C CYS A 236 15.12 -21.43 -1.99
N GLU A 237 16.18 -21.71 -1.22
CA GLU A 237 16.18 -21.51 0.23
C GLU A 237 16.26 -20.00 0.47
N VAL A 238 15.30 -19.43 1.20
CA VAL A 238 15.25 -17.99 1.45
C VAL A 238 15.40 -17.74 2.94
N THR A 239 16.48 -17.08 3.32
CA THR A 239 16.67 -16.57 4.68
C THR A 239 16.32 -15.09 4.70
N VAL A 240 15.26 -14.73 5.43
CA VAL A 240 14.82 -13.34 5.63
C VAL A 240 15.56 -12.79 6.85
N TYR A 241 16.20 -11.66 6.68
CA TYR A 241 16.96 -10.96 7.71
C TYR A 241 16.32 -9.61 8.06
N PRO A 242 16.26 -9.23 9.34
CA PRO A 242 15.91 -7.87 9.75
C PRO A 242 16.78 -6.81 9.06
N ALA A 243 16.23 -5.61 8.91
CA ALA A 243 16.88 -4.50 8.22
C ALA A 243 18.23 -4.07 8.82
N ASP A 244 18.40 -4.24 10.12
CA ASP A 244 19.60 -3.85 10.88
C ASP A 244 20.68 -4.95 10.98
N THR A 245 20.45 -6.09 10.31
CA THR A 245 21.38 -7.22 10.30
C THR A 245 22.73 -6.81 9.72
N LYS A 246 23.82 -7.24 10.40
CA LYS A 246 25.17 -6.91 9.98
C LYS A 246 25.60 -7.72 8.75
N ALA A 247 26.33 -7.07 7.86
CA ALA A 247 26.84 -7.68 6.63
C ALA A 247 27.64 -8.95 6.91
N GLU A 248 28.45 -8.97 7.99
CA GLU A 248 29.25 -10.13 8.39
C GLU A 248 28.38 -11.37 8.70
N GLU A 249 27.18 -11.19 9.27
CA GLU A 249 26.27 -12.32 9.52
C GLU A 249 25.73 -12.90 8.21
N ILE A 250 25.35 -12.02 7.27
CA ILE A 250 24.84 -12.41 5.95
C ILE A 250 25.95 -13.14 5.17
N ILE A 251 27.14 -12.57 5.09
CA ILE A 251 28.30 -13.16 4.40
C ILE A 251 28.65 -14.54 4.99
N LYS A 252 28.65 -14.66 6.32
CA LYS A 252 28.93 -15.93 7.02
C LYS A 252 27.91 -17.03 6.70
N SER A 253 26.69 -16.70 6.30
CA SER A 253 25.68 -17.67 5.87
C SER A 253 25.98 -18.25 4.48
N ASN A 254 26.95 -17.68 3.76
CA ASN A 254 27.37 -18.06 2.41
C ASN A 254 26.20 -18.18 1.42
N PRO A 255 25.45 -17.09 1.17
CA PRO A 255 24.35 -17.12 0.23
C PRO A 255 24.88 -17.10 -1.21
N ASP A 256 24.10 -17.68 -2.15
CA ASP A 256 24.35 -17.60 -3.58
C ASP A 256 23.92 -16.25 -4.19
N GLY A 257 23.11 -15.48 -3.47
CA GLY A 257 22.67 -14.14 -3.86
C GLY A 257 22.00 -13.40 -2.72
N ILE A 258 22.00 -12.08 -2.82
CA ILE A 258 21.38 -11.16 -1.86
C ILE A 258 20.22 -10.44 -2.55
N MET A 259 19.10 -10.35 -1.86
CA MET A 259 17.91 -9.61 -2.27
C MET A 259 17.66 -8.45 -1.30
N LEU A 260 17.68 -7.22 -1.80
CA LEU A 260 17.30 -6.02 -1.06
C LEU A 260 15.84 -5.70 -1.37
N SER A 261 14.97 -5.76 -0.37
CA SER A 261 13.54 -5.63 -0.60
C SER A 261 13.08 -4.18 -0.86
N ASN A 262 11.82 -4.04 -1.24
CA ASN A 262 11.10 -2.77 -1.16
C ASN A 262 10.93 -2.33 0.30
N GLY A 263 10.52 -1.07 0.50
CA GLY A 263 10.21 -0.54 1.82
C GLY A 263 9.72 0.91 1.78
N PRO A 264 9.28 1.44 2.93
CA PRO A 264 8.80 2.81 3.09
C PRO A 264 9.92 3.81 3.41
N GLY A 265 9.59 5.09 3.35
CA GLY A 265 10.38 6.18 3.94
C GLY A 265 11.37 6.83 2.99
N ASP A 266 12.19 7.68 3.59
CA ASP A 266 13.29 8.39 2.92
C ASP A 266 14.55 7.53 2.98
N PRO A 267 15.13 7.12 1.85
CA PRO A 267 16.32 6.26 1.85
C PRO A 267 17.53 6.91 2.52
N GLU A 268 17.67 8.24 2.50
CA GLU A 268 18.81 8.95 3.14
C GLU A 268 18.81 8.84 4.67
N THR A 269 17.66 8.54 5.28
CA THR A 269 17.56 8.33 6.73
C THR A 269 18.09 6.97 7.19
N CYS A 270 18.29 6.02 6.27
CA CYS A 270 18.73 4.65 6.55
C CYS A 270 20.26 4.50 6.62
N VAL A 271 20.98 5.43 7.27
CA VAL A 271 22.45 5.51 7.24
C VAL A 271 23.13 4.19 7.62
N SER A 272 22.71 3.55 8.71
CA SER A 272 23.31 2.29 9.16
C SER A 272 23.09 1.13 8.19
N ILE A 273 21.95 1.09 7.53
CA ILE A 273 21.63 0.08 6.51
C ILE A 273 22.49 0.28 5.26
N ILE A 274 22.66 1.53 4.83
CA ILE A 274 23.52 1.90 3.69
C ILE A 274 24.96 1.46 3.92
N GLU A 275 25.47 1.59 5.15
CA GLU A 275 26.82 1.14 5.51
C GLU A 275 26.96 -0.37 5.43
N GLU A 276 25.96 -1.15 5.88
CA GLU A 276 25.99 -2.59 5.76
C GLU A 276 25.85 -3.04 4.29
N ILE A 277 25.01 -2.41 3.49
CA ILE A 277 24.90 -2.70 2.05
C ILE A 277 26.22 -2.41 1.34
N ARG A 278 26.96 -1.34 1.70
CA ARG A 278 28.27 -1.06 1.12
C ARG A 278 29.25 -2.21 1.37
N LYS A 279 29.31 -2.77 2.59
CA LYS A 279 30.13 -3.95 2.89
C LYS A 279 29.70 -5.19 2.10
N LEU A 280 28.41 -5.40 1.91
CA LEU A 280 27.90 -6.48 1.06
C LEU A 280 28.30 -6.31 -0.40
N SER A 281 28.32 -5.08 -0.91
CA SER A 281 28.71 -4.77 -2.29
C SER A 281 30.21 -4.94 -2.57
N GLU A 282 31.04 -5.02 -1.53
CA GLU A 282 32.47 -5.35 -1.67
C GLU A 282 32.74 -6.85 -1.85
N THR A 283 31.71 -7.70 -1.77
CA THR A 283 31.80 -9.14 -2.01
C THR A 283 31.45 -9.48 -3.47
N ASP A 284 31.84 -10.68 -3.91
CA ASP A 284 31.46 -11.22 -5.24
C ASP A 284 30.04 -11.79 -5.27
N ILE A 285 29.24 -11.65 -4.17
CA ILE A 285 27.89 -12.17 -4.10
C ILE A 285 26.95 -11.27 -4.91
N PRO A 286 26.22 -11.79 -5.92
CA PRO A 286 25.31 -10.99 -6.71
C PRO A 286 24.17 -10.40 -5.87
N ILE A 287 23.87 -9.12 -6.08
CA ILE A 287 22.83 -8.40 -5.35
C ILE A 287 21.73 -7.98 -6.33
N PHE A 288 20.47 -8.24 -5.97
CA PHE A 288 19.31 -7.71 -6.66
C PHE A 288 18.48 -6.85 -5.70
N ALA A 289 18.04 -5.69 -6.16
CA ALA A 289 17.40 -4.70 -5.31
C ALA A 289 16.07 -4.19 -5.90
N ILE A 290 15.06 -3.98 -5.06
CA ILE A 290 13.75 -3.48 -5.46
C ILE A 290 13.41 -2.20 -4.70
N CYS A 291 13.01 -1.14 -5.43
CA CYS A 291 12.45 0.11 -4.90
C CYS A 291 13.39 0.73 -3.84
N LEU A 292 13.02 0.71 -2.53
CA LEU A 292 13.90 1.21 -1.46
C LEU A 292 15.27 0.53 -1.49
N GLY A 293 15.31 -0.79 -1.69
CA GLY A 293 16.58 -1.53 -1.81
C GLY A 293 17.47 -1.01 -2.94
N HIS A 294 16.89 -0.68 -4.10
CA HIS A 294 17.60 -0.06 -5.22
C HIS A 294 18.15 1.33 -4.85
N GLN A 295 17.35 2.15 -4.17
CA GLN A 295 17.78 3.48 -3.72
C GLN A 295 18.89 3.40 -2.67
N LEU A 296 18.80 2.47 -1.71
CA LEU A 296 19.84 2.23 -0.70
C LEU A 296 21.14 1.72 -1.34
N MET A 297 21.04 0.85 -2.36
CA MET A 297 22.19 0.39 -3.12
C MET A 297 22.88 1.54 -3.86
N ALA A 298 22.11 2.41 -4.51
CA ALA A 298 22.64 3.60 -5.19
C ALA A 298 23.36 4.55 -4.20
N LEU A 299 22.79 4.77 -3.01
CA LEU A 299 23.40 5.54 -1.94
C LEU A 299 24.69 4.89 -1.42
N ALA A 300 24.71 3.55 -1.29
CA ALA A 300 25.91 2.81 -0.91
C ALA A 300 27.06 3.00 -1.90
N TYR A 301 26.76 3.17 -3.18
CA TYR A 301 27.73 3.51 -4.24
C TYR A 301 28.00 5.00 -4.38
N GLY A 302 27.48 5.85 -3.48
CA GLY A 302 27.77 7.29 -3.41
C GLY A 302 26.90 8.18 -4.30
N ALA A 303 25.89 7.64 -4.96
CA ALA A 303 24.87 8.44 -5.61
C ALA A 303 23.99 9.18 -4.59
N LYS A 304 23.16 10.10 -5.07
CA LYS A 304 22.17 10.82 -4.27
C LYS A 304 20.76 10.40 -4.66
N THR A 305 19.83 10.61 -3.74
CA THR A 305 18.40 10.48 -4.01
C THR A 305 17.73 11.85 -3.89
N TYR A 306 16.51 11.95 -4.46
CA TYR A 306 15.71 13.16 -4.31
C TYR A 306 14.23 12.80 -4.19
N LYS A 307 13.46 13.61 -3.47
CA LYS A 307 12.03 13.44 -3.33
C LYS A 307 11.32 13.88 -4.60
N LEU A 308 10.50 13.00 -5.16
CA LEU A 308 9.62 13.31 -6.27
C LEU A 308 8.47 14.21 -5.80
N LYS A 309 8.00 15.10 -6.63
CA LYS A 309 6.95 16.05 -6.28
C LYS A 309 5.68 15.38 -5.73
N TYR A 310 5.25 14.27 -6.33
CA TYR A 310 4.08 13.48 -5.87
C TYR A 310 4.33 11.97 -5.95
N GLY A 311 5.52 11.54 -6.37
CA GLY A 311 5.90 10.14 -6.49
C GLY A 311 5.22 9.39 -7.63
N HIS A 312 5.68 8.17 -7.87
CA HIS A 312 5.08 7.24 -8.81
C HIS A 312 4.30 6.17 -8.03
N ARG A 313 2.96 6.18 -8.15
CA ARG A 313 2.08 5.19 -7.49
C ARG A 313 0.93 4.80 -8.40
N GLY A 314 0.97 3.56 -8.88
CA GLY A 314 -0.03 3.02 -9.79
C GLY A 314 0.48 1.84 -10.60
N GLY A 315 -0.41 1.19 -11.33
CA GLY A 315 -0.11 0.00 -12.15
C GLY A 315 0.13 0.30 -13.64
N ASN A 316 0.40 1.55 -14.02
CA ASN A 316 0.44 1.97 -15.41
C ASN A 316 1.61 2.90 -15.77
N HIS A 317 2.75 2.73 -15.09
CA HIS A 317 3.96 3.52 -15.36
C HIS A 317 4.76 2.89 -16.50
N PRO A 318 5.00 3.62 -17.61
CA PRO A 318 5.81 3.11 -18.72
C PRO A 318 7.29 3.26 -18.38
N VAL A 319 8.01 2.15 -18.38
CA VAL A 319 9.45 2.07 -18.11
C VAL A 319 10.16 1.55 -19.35
N LYS A 320 11.16 2.29 -19.81
CA LYS A 320 11.98 1.92 -20.95
C LYS A 320 13.25 1.22 -20.49
N ASP A 321 13.46 0.03 -20.98
CA ASP A 321 14.73 -0.69 -20.94
C ASP A 321 15.70 -0.07 -21.95
N LEU A 322 16.79 0.49 -21.47
CA LEU A 322 17.76 1.19 -22.32
C LEU A 322 18.59 0.26 -23.18
N SER A 323 18.79 -1.00 -22.73
CA SER A 323 19.56 -1.99 -23.47
C SER A 323 18.83 -2.49 -24.73
N THR A 324 17.51 -2.66 -24.62
CA THR A 324 16.67 -3.19 -25.72
C THR A 324 15.84 -2.12 -26.43
N GLY A 325 15.68 -0.95 -25.82
CA GLY A 325 14.79 0.13 -26.27
C GLY A 325 13.29 -0.17 -26.06
N ARG A 326 12.93 -1.31 -25.47
CA ARG A 326 11.54 -1.70 -25.22
C ARG A 326 10.93 -0.93 -24.05
N VAL A 327 9.63 -0.67 -24.16
CA VAL A 327 8.85 -0.07 -23.06
C VAL A 327 7.95 -1.12 -22.45
N TYR A 328 8.01 -1.23 -21.13
CA TYR A 328 7.17 -2.10 -20.31
C TYR A 328 6.24 -1.26 -19.45
N ILE A 329 5.03 -1.75 -19.20
CA ILE A 329 4.15 -1.14 -18.21
C ILE A 329 4.47 -1.78 -16.86
N SER A 330 4.83 -0.93 -15.90
CA SER A 330 5.27 -1.31 -14.56
C SER A 330 4.29 -0.83 -13.50
N SER A 331 4.19 -1.59 -12.42
CA SER A 331 3.55 -1.16 -11.17
C SER A 331 4.61 -0.50 -10.29
N GLN A 332 4.35 0.74 -9.86
CA GLN A 332 5.28 1.51 -9.04
C GLN A 332 4.63 2.01 -7.76
N ASN A 333 5.43 2.12 -6.71
CA ASN A 333 5.09 2.77 -5.44
C ASN A 333 6.36 3.31 -4.79
N HIS A 334 6.79 4.50 -5.19
CA HIS A 334 7.93 5.19 -4.58
C HIS A 334 7.75 6.71 -4.59
N GLY A 335 8.27 7.37 -3.55
CA GLY A 335 8.27 8.83 -3.41
C GLY A 335 9.63 9.46 -3.66
N TYR A 336 10.68 8.64 -3.78
CA TYR A 336 12.06 9.07 -4.01
C TYR A 336 12.61 8.40 -5.27
N ALA A 337 13.58 9.04 -5.90
CA ALA A 337 14.28 8.51 -7.05
C ALA A 337 15.79 8.73 -6.92
N VAL A 338 16.57 7.89 -7.62
CA VAL A 338 18.02 8.05 -7.71
C VAL A 338 18.34 9.18 -8.68
N ASP A 339 19.19 10.11 -8.27
CA ASP A 339 19.78 11.09 -9.19
C ASP A 339 20.99 10.45 -9.90
N TYR A 340 20.73 9.86 -11.05
CA TYR A 340 21.76 9.18 -11.85
C TYR A 340 22.91 10.11 -12.27
N ASN A 341 22.70 11.43 -12.31
CA ASN A 341 23.79 12.37 -12.62
C ASN A 341 24.88 12.41 -11.54
N THR A 342 24.55 11.93 -10.33
CA THR A 342 25.50 11.85 -9.21
C THR A 342 26.18 10.47 -9.10
N MET A 343 25.75 9.47 -9.90
CA MET A 343 26.33 8.15 -9.93
C MET A 343 27.69 8.16 -10.67
N ASP A 344 28.67 7.47 -10.10
CA ASP A 344 29.90 7.16 -10.85
C ASP A 344 29.60 6.14 -11.95
N LYS A 345 29.71 6.58 -13.20
CA LYS A 345 29.42 5.77 -14.38
C LYS A 345 30.39 4.59 -14.60
N ASN A 346 31.49 4.54 -13.86
CA ASN A 346 32.37 3.37 -13.84
C ASN A 346 31.87 2.29 -12.87
N VAL A 347 30.93 2.64 -11.99
CA VAL A 347 30.36 1.72 -10.97
C VAL A 347 29.03 1.14 -11.43
N ALA A 348 28.14 1.95 -12.00
CA ALA A 348 26.85 1.49 -12.46
C ALA A 348 26.34 2.29 -13.67
N GLU A 349 25.64 1.62 -14.56
CA GLU A 349 24.98 2.21 -15.73
C GLU A 349 23.49 2.36 -15.49
N GLU A 350 22.87 3.40 -16.07
CA GLU A 350 21.43 3.53 -16.10
C GLU A 350 20.81 2.46 -16.99
N ALA A 351 19.97 1.62 -16.43
CA ALA A 351 19.36 0.49 -17.13
C ALA A 351 17.91 0.77 -17.54
N PHE A 352 17.17 1.46 -16.69
CA PHE A 352 15.74 1.72 -16.90
C PHE A 352 15.39 3.17 -16.58
N ILE A 353 14.51 3.77 -17.42
CA ILE A 353 13.98 5.11 -17.21
C ILE A 353 12.45 5.14 -17.32
N ASN A 354 11.79 5.99 -16.54
CA ASN A 354 10.38 6.30 -16.71
C ASN A 354 10.19 7.15 -17.99
N VAL A 355 9.31 6.73 -18.87
CA VAL A 355 9.08 7.41 -20.16
C VAL A 355 8.38 8.76 -19.97
N ASN A 356 7.62 8.93 -18.88
CA ASN A 356 6.83 10.14 -18.66
C ASN A 356 7.67 11.34 -18.21
N ASP A 357 8.71 11.12 -17.42
CA ASP A 357 9.47 12.20 -16.78
C ASP A 357 11.00 11.99 -16.76
N GLY A 358 11.49 10.86 -17.31
CA GLY A 358 12.91 10.55 -17.37
C GLY A 358 13.54 10.13 -16.05
N THR A 359 12.75 9.88 -15.01
CA THR A 359 13.23 9.39 -13.72
C THR A 359 13.97 8.07 -13.87
N ASN A 360 15.12 7.92 -13.18
CA ASN A 360 15.83 6.64 -13.12
C ASN A 360 14.98 5.60 -12.40
N GLU A 361 14.78 4.45 -13.04
CA GLU A 361 13.97 3.34 -12.54
C GLU A 361 14.80 2.05 -12.33
N GLY A 362 16.08 2.07 -12.67
CA GLY A 362 16.98 0.96 -12.45
C GLY A 362 18.39 1.20 -12.91
N LEU A 363 19.32 0.56 -12.22
CA LEU A 363 20.76 0.55 -12.48
C LEU A 363 21.23 -0.89 -12.77
N ASN A 364 22.32 -1.00 -13.54
CA ASN A 364 22.97 -2.28 -13.85
C ASN A 364 24.48 -2.18 -13.65
#